data_b2307bb414c378cb86857b10f7a2a990
#
_entry.id   b2307bb414c378cb86857b10f7a2a990
#
_cell.length_a   1.000
_cell.length_b   1.000
_cell.length_c   1.000
_cell.angle_alpha   90.00
_cell.angle_beta   90.00
_cell.angle_gamma   90.00
#
_symmetry.space_group_name_H-M   'P 1'
#
loop_
_entity.id
_entity.type
_entity.pdbx_description
1 polymer ?
#
loop_
_entity_poly.entity_id
_entity_poly.type
_entity_poly.pdbx_seq_one_letter_code
_entity_poly.pdbx_strand_id
1 'polypeptide(L)'
;MPTLFSAYKKTSDITATDHCASEREIPIISLSGNPFGVAVSIELLIRPALEKMMQDSSIGLKEVNGIMADNFEKGIKGRRFIRAYLENGKFHLPNGLHSNGVLSSMAGCNCLIDTKTMENQESRSLNAGDKVGAILL
;
A
#
# COMPACT_ATOMS: atom_id res chain seq x y z
N MET A 1 -4.89 10.22 5.67
CA MET A 1 -6.31 10.18 5.24
C MET A 1 -6.96 9.02 5.96
N PRO A 2 -8.10 9.22 6.62
CA PRO A 2 -8.76 8.11 7.29
C PRO A 2 -9.36 7.14 6.28
N THR A 3 -8.98 5.88 6.37
CA THR A 3 -9.66 4.79 5.69
C THR A 3 -10.77 4.32 6.63
N LEU A 4 -12.03 4.44 6.19
CA LEU A 4 -13.16 3.99 6.99
C LEU A 4 -13.32 2.49 6.79
N PHE A 5 -13.12 1.71 7.85
CA PHE A 5 -13.53 0.31 7.90
C PHE A 5 -14.96 0.25 8.42
N SER A 6 -15.85 -0.33 7.65
CA SER A 6 -17.21 -0.64 8.07
C SER A 6 -17.49 -2.11 7.78
N ALA A 7 -17.99 -2.82 8.76
CA ALA A 7 -18.54 -4.15 8.61
C ALA A 7 -20.06 -4.03 8.45
N TYR A 8 -20.61 -4.56 7.37
CA TYR A 8 -22.05 -4.65 7.16
C TYR A 8 -22.55 -6.00 7.66
N LYS A 9 -23.41 -5.97 8.68
CA LYS A 9 -24.12 -7.14 9.18
C LYS A 9 -25.44 -7.25 8.39
N LYS A 10 -25.55 -8.22 7.50
CA LYS A 10 -26.81 -8.51 6.84
C LYS A 10 -27.72 -9.26 7.81
N THR A 11 -28.68 -8.58 8.42
CA THR A 11 -29.77 -9.22 9.14
C THR A 11 -30.77 -9.73 8.12
N SER A 12 -30.84 -11.03 7.92
CA SER A 12 -31.95 -11.63 7.17
C SER A 12 -33.10 -11.80 8.13
N ASP A 13 -34.16 -10.99 7.99
CA ASP A 13 -35.47 -11.29 8.57
C ASP A 13 -36.03 -12.55 7.91
N ILE A 14 -35.74 -13.69 8.48
CA ILE A 14 -36.41 -14.94 8.12
C ILE A 14 -36.93 -15.53 9.43
N THR A 15 -38.27 -15.51 9.58
CA THR A 15 -39.00 -16.21 10.57
C THR A 15 -38.66 -17.70 10.59
N ALA A 16 -38.21 -18.13 11.74
CA ALA A 16 -38.26 -19.48 12.35
C ALA A 16 -38.16 -20.71 11.41
N THR A 17 -37.01 -21.37 11.42
CA THR A 17 -36.83 -22.75 11.94
C THR A 17 -35.37 -23.12 11.81
N ASP A 18 -34.81 -23.52 12.94
CA ASP A 18 -33.51 -24.19 13.11
C ASP A 18 -32.67 -24.49 11.86
N HIS A 19 -31.62 -23.73 11.69
CA HIS A 19 -30.28 -24.23 11.41
C HIS A 19 -29.33 -23.04 11.56
N CYS A 20 -28.27 -23.22 12.32
CA CYS A 20 -27.17 -22.32 12.59
C CYS A 20 -26.66 -21.67 11.28
N ALA A 21 -27.33 -20.62 10.82
CA ALA A 21 -26.81 -19.76 9.75
C ALA A 21 -25.71 -18.93 10.40
N SER A 22 -24.47 -19.33 10.24
CA SER A 22 -23.32 -18.52 10.62
C SER A 22 -23.49 -17.15 9.98
N GLU A 23 -23.73 -16.13 10.79
CA GLU A 23 -23.77 -14.74 10.31
C GLU A 23 -22.47 -14.43 9.59
N ARG A 24 -22.53 -14.30 8.27
CA ARG A 24 -21.35 -13.95 7.47
C ARG A 24 -21.18 -12.44 7.53
N GLU A 25 -20.14 -12.01 8.18
CA GLU A 25 -19.73 -10.61 8.15
C GLU A 25 -19.03 -10.34 6.81
N ILE A 26 -19.52 -9.35 6.07
CA ILE A 26 -18.92 -8.90 4.81
C ILE A 26 -18.15 -7.62 5.08
N PRO A 27 -16.82 -7.62 4.96
CA PRO A 27 -16.04 -6.40 5.13
C PRO A 27 -16.29 -5.43 3.97
N ILE A 28 -16.55 -4.17 4.28
CA ILE A 28 -16.66 -3.08 3.32
C ILE A 28 -15.51 -2.10 3.56
N ILE A 29 -14.71 -1.86 2.54
CA ILE A 29 -13.57 -0.95 2.61
C ILE A 29 -13.79 0.19 1.63
N SER A 30 -13.91 1.41 2.15
CA SER A 30 -13.98 2.62 1.33
C SER A 30 -12.60 3.24 1.19
N LEU A 31 -12.17 3.48 -0.05
CA LEU A 31 -10.88 4.05 -0.37
C LEU A 31 -11.00 5.52 -0.81
N SER A 32 -9.93 6.25 -0.66
CA SER A 32 -9.81 7.64 -1.14
C SER A 32 -9.94 7.71 -2.67
N GLY A 33 -10.49 8.81 -3.21
CA GLY A 33 -10.51 9.06 -4.66
C GLY A 33 -9.13 9.39 -5.28
N ASN A 34 -8.06 9.45 -4.48
CA ASN A 34 -6.70 9.69 -4.97
C ASN A 34 -6.10 8.36 -5.51
N PRO A 35 -5.76 8.25 -6.82
CA PRO A 35 -5.32 7.00 -7.43
C PRO A 35 -4.07 6.39 -6.76
N PHE A 36 -3.09 7.21 -6.41
CA PHE A 36 -1.90 6.73 -5.71
C PHE A 36 -2.22 6.26 -4.29
N GLY A 37 -3.09 7.00 -3.59
CA GLY A 37 -3.56 6.60 -2.26
C GLY A 37 -4.32 5.28 -2.28
N VAL A 38 -5.10 5.03 -3.35
CA VAL A 38 -5.78 3.74 -3.57
C VAL A 38 -4.76 2.61 -3.72
N ALA A 39 -3.75 2.77 -4.59
CA ALA A 39 -2.73 1.75 -4.79
C ALA A 39 -2.00 1.40 -3.47
N VAL A 40 -1.56 2.41 -2.71
CA VAL A 40 -0.95 2.20 -1.38
C VAL A 40 -1.90 1.49 -0.43
N SER A 41 -3.20 1.84 -0.42
CA SER A 41 -4.19 1.22 0.46
C SER A 41 -4.48 -0.23 0.08
N ILE A 42 -4.46 -0.56 -1.22
CA ILE A 42 -4.59 -1.95 -1.68
C ILE A 42 -3.46 -2.79 -1.11
N GLU A 43 -2.22 -2.34 -1.24
CA GLU A 43 -1.07 -3.11 -0.75
C GLU A 43 -1.07 -3.22 0.78
N LEU A 44 -1.30 -2.15 1.51
CA LEU A 44 -1.15 -2.13 2.97
C LEU A 44 -2.35 -2.67 3.74
N LEU A 45 -3.56 -2.61 3.18
CA LEU A 45 -4.79 -2.96 3.90
C LEU A 45 -5.54 -4.10 3.25
N ILE A 46 -5.78 -4.03 1.93
CA ILE A 46 -6.62 -5.01 1.24
C ILE A 46 -5.87 -6.32 1.06
N ARG A 47 -4.63 -6.28 0.58
CA ARG A 47 -3.81 -7.47 0.36
C ARG A 47 -3.63 -8.29 1.65
N PRO A 48 -3.21 -7.73 2.80
CA PRO A 48 -3.13 -8.47 4.06
C PRO A 48 -4.50 -8.98 4.57
N ALA A 49 -5.57 -8.23 4.32
CA ALA A 49 -6.91 -8.69 4.67
C ALA A 49 -7.32 -9.92 3.84
N LEU A 50 -7.07 -9.89 2.53
CA LEU A 50 -7.32 -11.02 1.63
C LEU A 50 -6.45 -12.24 1.99
N GLU A 51 -5.16 -12.04 2.27
CA GLU A 51 -4.27 -13.10 2.75
C GLU A 51 -4.88 -13.83 3.95
N LYS A 52 -5.33 -13.06 4.94
CA LYS A 52 -5.96 -13.62 6.15
C LYS A 52 -7.29 -14.31 5.86
N MET A 53 -8.13 -13.73 5.00
CA MET A 53 -9.45 -14.29 4.66
C MET A 53 -9.33 -15.57 3.83
N MET A 54 -8.37 -15.63 2.92
CA MET A 54 -8.14 -16.76 2.02
C MET A 54 -7.19 -17.79 2.61
N GLN A 55 -6.53 -17.46 3.73
CA GLN A 55 -5.48 -18.30 4.35
C GLN A 55 -4.35 -18.65 3.34
N ASP A 56 -4.06 -17.72 2.43
CA ASP A 56 -3.06 -17.89 1.37
C ASP A 56 -1.95 -16.84 1.50
N SER A 57 -0.82 -17.26 2.06
CA SER A 57 0.35 -16.39 2.27
C SER A 57 1.01 -15.91 0.97
N SER A 58 0.68 -16.50 -0.18
CA SER A 58 1.22 -16.05 -1.48
C SER A 58 0.70 -14.67 -1.89
N ILE A 59 -0.47 -14.28 -1.33
CA ILE A 59 -1.12 -12.99 -1.56
C ILE A 59 -0.48 -11.88 -0.72
N GLY A 60 0.20 -12.22 0.37
CA GLY A 60 0.76 -11.31 1.36
C GLY A 60 1.73 -10.28 0.78
N LEU A 61 2.08 -9.30 1.62
CA LEU A 61 3.06 -8.27 1.26
C LEU A 61 4.42 -8.89 0.97
N LYS A 62 5.03 -8.46 -0.13
CA LYS A 62 6.39 -8.85 -0.48
C LYS A 62 7.31 -7.65 -0.28
N GLU A 63 8.08 -7.68 0.79
CA GLU A 63 9.05 -6.64 1.12
C GLU A 63 10.42 -6.98 0.51
N VAL A 64 11.12 -5.95 0.05
CA VAL A 64 12.45 -6.06 -0.53
C VAL A 64 13.31 -4.88 -0.07
N ASN A 65 14.60 -5.12 0.12
CA ASN A 65 15.58 -4.08 0.41
C ASN A 65 16.47 -3.85 -0.80
N GLY A 66 16.87 -2.60 -1.01
CA GLY A 66 17.75 -2.23 -2.11
C GLY A 66 18.38 -0.86 -1.87
N ILE A 67 19.01 -0.34 -2.91
CA ILE A 67 19.77 0.91 -2.88
C ILE A 67 19.12 1.92 -3.83
N MET A 68 18.95 3.16 -3.40
CA MET A 68 18.50 4.24 -4.26
C MET A 68 19.50 4.49 -5.40
N ALA A 69 19.03 4.48 -6.64
CA ALA A 69 19.82 4.90 -7.79
C ALA A 69 19.74 6.41 -8.01
N ASP A 70 18.60 7.02 -7.67
CA ASP A 70 18.30 8.41 -7.96
C ASP A 70 18.08 9.21 -6.67
N ASN A 71 18.22 10.54 -6.76
CA ASN A 71 17.90 11.43 -5.66
C ASN A 71 16.40 11.77 -5.64
N PHE A 72 15.79 11.75 -4.47
CA PHE A 72 14.42 12.23 -4.25
C PHE A 72 14.47 13.52 -3.45
N GLU A 73 14.34 14.65 -4.13
CA GLU A 73 14.57 15.99 -3.55
C GLU A 73 13.44 16.50 -2.64
N LYS A 74 12.26 15.86 -2.70
CA LYS A 74 11.14 16.31 -1.86
C LYS A 74 11.36 15.91 -0.41
N GLY A 75 11.43 16.91 0.47
CA GLY A 75 11.51 16.69 1.92
C GLY A 75 10.43 15.72 2.41
N ILE A 76 10.85 14.68 3.14
CA ILE A 76 9.99 13.64 3.68
C ILE A 76 9.68 14.02 5.13
N LYS A 77 8.39 14.26 5.40
CA LYS A 77 7.87 14.41 6.76
C LYS A 77 6.97 13.20 7.06
N GLY A 78 7.32 12.45 8.09
CA GLY A 78 6.61 11.24 8.48
C GLY A 78 6.72 10.11 7.44
N ARG A 79 5.96 9.03 7.66
CA ARG A 79 5.93 7.88 6.74
C ARG A 79 5.32 8.26 5.40
N ARG A 80 6.05 7.98 4.33
CA ARG A 80 5.65 8.25 2.95
C ARG A 80 5.95 7.03 2.08
N PHE A 81 5.10 6.81 1.07
CA PHE A 81 5.37 5.84 0.02
C PHE A 81 5.79 6.58 -1.25
N ILE A 82 6.85 6.08 -1.89
CA ILE A 82 7.40 6.65 -3.11
C ILE A 82 7.35 5.57 -4.17
N ARG A 83 6.73 5.88 -5.31
CA ARG A 83 6.69 4.97 -6.46
C ARG A 83 8.06 4.84 -7.09
N ALA A 84 8.46 3.61 -7.39
CA ALA A 84 9.74 3.31 -7.97
C ALA A 84 9.67 2.04 -8.83
N TYR A 85 10.72 1.77 -9.58
CA TYR A 85 10.94 0.46 -10.15
C TYR A 85 12.27 -0.11 -9.65
N LEU A 86 12.22 -1.38 -9.31
CA LEU A 86 13.36 -2.14 -8.85
C LEU A 86 13.98 -2.87 -10.04
N GLU A 87 15.26 -2.60 -10.30
CA GLU A 87 16.06 -3.28 -11.29
C GLU A 87 17.43 -3.55 -10.71
N ASN A 88 17.90 -4.80 -10.80
CA ASN A 88 19.23 -5.22 -10.35
C ASN A 88 19.58 -4.79 -8.90
N GLY A 89 18.60 -4.82 -8.00
CA GLY A 89 18.77 -4.43 -6.58
C GLY A 89 18.83 -2.91 -6.34
N LYS A 90 18.56 -2.11 -7.38
CA LYS A 90 18.50 -0.65 -7.30
C LYS A 90 17.11 -0.13 -7.55
N PHE A 91 16.72 0.86 -6.77
CA PHE A 91 15.45 1.57 -6.92
C PHE A 91 15.65 2.80 -7.78
N HIS A 92 14.92 2.85 -8.88
CA HIS A 92 14.89 3.96 -9.81
C HIS A 92 13.55 4.70 -9.67
N LEU A 93 13.60 6.01 -9.79
CA LEU A 93 12.40 6.85 -9.78
C LEU A 93 11.86 7.00 -11.22
N PRO A 94 10.53 6.96 -11.42
CA PRO A 94 9.96 7.19 -12.73
C PRO A 94 10.24 8.63 -13.20
N ASN A 95 10.51 8.79 -14.49
CA ASN A 95 10.66 10.11 -15.09
C ASN A 95 9.37 10.91 -15.00
N GLY A 96 9.46 12.18 -14.63
CA GLY A 96 8.33 13.11 -14.61
C GLY A 96 7.85 13.51 -13.21
N LEU A 97 6.67 14.10 -13.15
CA LEU A 97 6.11 14.63 -11.90
C LEU A 97 5.60 13.50 -10.99
N HIS A 98 6.18 13.40 -9.80
CA HIS A 98 5.67 12.55 -8.71
C HIS A 98 4.39 13.17 -8.10
N SER A 99 3.32 13.28 -8.90
CA SER A 99 2.03 13.79 -8.44
C SER A 99 1.09 12.66 -8.05
N ASN A 100 0.50 12.76 -6.87
CA ASN A 100 -0.39 11.73 -6.34
C ASN A 100 -1.74 11.64 -7.10
N GLY A 101 -2.13 12.69 -7.81
CA GLY A 101 -3.37 12.74 -8.60
C GLY A 101 -3.23 12.18 -10.01
N VAL A 102 -2.02 11.80 -10.45
CA VAL A 102 -1.76 11.35 -11.82
C VAL A 102 -1.50 9.85 -11.83
N LEU A 103 -2.45 9.05 -12.32
CA LEU A 103 -2.33 7.59 -12.38
C LEU A 103 -1.18 7.14 -13.29
N SER A 104 -0.98 7.83 -14.42
CA SER A 104 0.11 7.52 -15.35
C SER A 104 1.50 7.61 -14.72
N SER A 105 1.65 8.33 -13.60
CA SER A 105 2.91 8.38 -12.86
C SER A 105 3.30 7.06 -12.18
N MET A 106 2.38 6.08 -12.17
CA MET A 106 2.66 4.71 -11.71
C MET A 106 3.03 3.75 -12.86
N ALA A 107 2.93 4.21 -14.11
CA ALA A 107 3.28 3.38 -15.25
C ALA A 107 4.76 2.95 -15.19
N GLY A 108 5.01 1.65 -15.30
CA GLY A 108 6.34 1.07 -15.18
C GLY A 108 6.86 0.90 -13.75
N CYS A 109 6.17 1.38 -12.73
CA CYS A 109 6.52 1.12 -11.34
C CYS A 109 6.14 -0.32 -10.95
N ASN A 110 7.05 -1.01 -10.25
CA ASN A 110 6.83 -2.34 -9.73
C ASN A 110 7.02 -2.42 -8.21
N CYS A 111 7.28 -1.28 -7.56
CA CYS A 111 7.44 -1.21 -6.12
C CYS A 111 7.07 0.16 -5.54
N LEU A 112 6.83 0.16 -4.23
CA LEU A 112 6.60 1.34 -3.41
C LEU A 112 7.68 1.39 -2.32
N ILE A 113 8.59 2.36 -2.38
CA ILE A 113 9.58 2.59 -1.33
C ILE A 113 8.83 3.09 -0.09
N ASP A 114 9.07 2.43 1.06
CA ASP A 114 8.51 2.81 2.36
C ASP A 114 9.55 3.58 3.17
N THR A 115 9.23 4.81 3.53
CA THR A 115 10.13 5.65 4.32
C THR A 115 10.02 5.40 5.84
N LYS A 116 9.37 4.31 6.27
CA LYS A 116 9.17 3.95 7.68
C LYS A 116 10.48 3.89 8.47
N THR A 117 11.56 3.45 7.85
CA THR A 117 12.88 3.37 8.48
C THR A 117 13.49 4.74 8.79
N MET A 118 12.81 5.83 8.43
CA MET A 118 13.28 7.22 8.54
C MET A 118 12.50 8.03 9.58
N GLU A 119 11.62 7.41 10.36
CA GLU A 119 10.68 8.09 11.28
C GLU A 119 11.35 9.01 12.32
N ASN A 120 12.63 8.87 12.58
CA ASN A 120 13.34 9.62 13.62
C ASN A 120 14.18 10.80 13.07
N GLN A 121 14.00 11.22 11.82
CA GLN A 121 14.79 12.32 11.26
C GLN A 121 13.89 13.42 10.71
N GLU A 122 14.14 14.64 11.19
CA GLU A 122 13.50 15.85 10.66
C GLU A 122 13.82 15.99 9.16
N SER A 123 12.77 15.99 8.33
CA SER A 123 12.79 16.32 6.90
C SER A 123 14.03 15.88 6.13
N ARG A 124 14.18 14.57 5.88
CA ARG A 124 15.29 14.02 5.09
C ARG A 124 14.91 13.87 3.62
N SER A 125 15.83 14.19 2.74
CA SER A 125 15.81 13.77 1.33
C SER A 125 16.40 12.35 1.22
N LEU A 126 15.95 11.58 0.22
CA LEU A 126 16.59 10.34 -0.18
C LEU A 126 17.63 10.62 -1.26
N ASN A 127 18.84 10.12 -1.05
CA ASN A 127 19.92 10.31 -1.99
C ASN A 127 20.32 8.98 -2.65
N ALA A 128 20.89 9.06 -3.83
CA ALA A 128 21.53 7.92 -4.47
C ALA A 128 22.56 7.28 -3.53
N GLY A 129 22.50 5.95 -3.39
CA GLY A 129 23.31 5.19 -2.45
C GLY A 129 22.63 4.88 -1.11
N ASP A 130 21.51 5.53 -0.76
CA ASP A 130 20.78 5.23 0.47
C ASP A 130 20.14 3.84 0.40
N LYS A 131 20.26 3.08 1.50
CA LYS A 131 19.56 1.79 1.66
C LYS A 131 18.13 2.03 2.11
N VAL A 132 17.18 1.47 1.41
CA VAL A 132 15.74 1.63 1.68
C VAL A 132 15.01 0.30 1.50
N GLY A 133 13.87 0.18 2.18
CA GLY A 133 12.92 -0.91 2.00
C GLY A 133 11.78 -0.50 1.06
N ALA A 134 11.24 -1.47 0.33
CA ALA A 134 10.11 -1.27 -0.55
C ALA A 134 9.15 -2.46 -0.52
N ILE A 135 7.92 -2.23 -0.93
CA ILE A 135 6.89 -3.24 -1.14
C ILE A 135 6.79 -3.47 -2.65
N LEU A 136 6.88 -4.73 -3.08
CA LEU A 136 6.63 -5.11 -4.49
C LEU A 136 5.14 -5.07 -4.79
N LEU A 137 4.79 -4.53 -5.96
CA LEU A 137 3.41 -4.44 -6.47
C LEU A 137 2.97 -5.72 -7.20
#